data_819e028665778f81ccd8c9d09a6d1a44
#
_entry.id   819e028665778f81ccd8c9d09a6d1a44
#
_cell.length_a   1.000
_cell.length_b   1.000
_cell.length_c   1.000
_cell.angle_alpha   90.00
_cell.angle_beta   90.00
_cell.angle_gamma   90.00
#
_symmetry.space_group_name_H-M   'P 1'
#
loop_
_entity.id
_entity.type
_entity.pdbx_description
1 polymer ?
#
loop_
_entity_poly.entity_id
_entity_poly.type
_entity_poly.pdbx_seq_one_letter_code
_entity_poly.pdbx_strand_id
1 'polypeptide(L)'
;MRPSALDQYLAAARSTLVRLEPANAYAATQRGALLVDIRPEFQRRRDGQVPGAIIVERNHLEWRLHPDSAARIPEATGADVEWIVLCDEGYASSLAAAVLQALGLRRATDVIGGLRAWRAAGMPLGPPGEVSAPRLAPEPDSLGSSIGSAA
;
A
#
# COMPACT_ATOMS: atom_id res chain seq x y z
N MET A 1 -24.87 -10.90 -19.40
CA MET A 1 -23.50 -11.33 -19.67
C MET A 1 -22.88 -11.88 -18.39
N ARG A 2 -22.26 -13.03 -18.46
CA ARG A 2 -21.65 -13.66 -17.28
C ARG A 2 -20.36 -12.90 -16.89
N PRO A 3 -20.12 -12.59 -15.60
CA PRO A 3 -18.87 -11.95 -15.17
C PRO A 3 -17.66 -12.82 -15.53
N SER A 4 -16.56 -12.19 -15.87
CA SER A 4 -15.30 -12.90 -16.14
C SER A 4 -14.75 -13.53 -14.86
N ALA A 5 -13.84 -14.50 -15.00
CA ALA A 5 -13.15 -15.08 -13.85
C ALA A 5 -12.37 -14.01 -13.07
N LEU A 6 -11.81 -13.02 -13.77
CA LEU A 6 -11.12 -11.90 -13.13
C LEU A 6 -12.08 -11.04 -12.31
N ASP A 7 -13.27 -10.73 -12.86
CA ASP A 7 -14.28 -9.96 -12.13
C ASP A 7 -14.77 -10.70 -10.89
N GLN A 8 -14.95 -12.01 -10.99
CA GLN A 8 -15.34 -12.85 -9.86
C GLN A 8 -14.25 -12.88 -8.78
N TYR A 9 -13.00 -13.00 -9.17
CA TYR A 9 -11.88 -12.98 -8.24
C TYR A 9 -11.78 -11.62 -7.53
N LEU A 10 -11.92 -10.54 -8.28
CA LEU A 10 -11.91 -9.18 -7.74
C LEU A 10 -13.04 -8.96 -6.74
N ALA A 11 -14.25 -9.40 -7.08
CA ALA A 11 -15.41 -9.29 -6.19
C ALA A 11 -15.20 -10.08 -4.88
N ALA A 12 -14.64 -11.27 -4.97
CA ALA A 12 -14.30 -12.08 -3.80
C ALA A 12 -13.27 -11.38 -2.91
N ALA A 13 -12.21 -10.84 -3.51
CA ALA A 13 -11.18 -10.08 -2.78
C ALA A 13 -11.79 -8.88 -2.04
N ARG A 14 -12.63 -8.13 -2.73
CA ARG A 14 -13.29 -6.94 -2.16
C ARG A 14 -14.31 -7.26 -1.08
N SER A 15 -14.85 -8.46 -1.05
CA SER A 15 -15.91 -8.84 -0.11
C SER A 15 -15.49 -8.76 1.36
N THR A 16 -14.20 -8.86 1.65
CA THR A 16 -13.66 -8.77 3.02
C THR A 16 -13.13 -7.38 3.37
N LEU A 17 -13.07 -6.46 2.41
CA LEU A 17 -12.50 -5.13 2.59
C LEU A 17 -13.57 -4.12 3.01
N VAL A 18 -13.24 -3.25 3.94
CA VAL A 18 -14.00 -2.02 4.19
C VAL A 18 -13.32 -0.93 3.35
N ARG A 19 -13.63 -0.90 2.07
CA ARG A 19 -13.00 0.00 1.11
C ARG A 19 -13.39 1.45 1.38
N LEU A 20 -12.48 2.38 1.14
CA LEU A 20 -12.65 3.78 1.51
C LEU A 20 -12.75 4.66 0.25
N GLU A 21 -13.76 5.53 0.23
CA GLU A 21 -13.80 6.64 -0.70
C GLU A 21 -12.59 7.56 -0.44
N PRO A 22 -12.09 8.30 -1.44
CA PRO A 22 -10.91 9.15 -1.26
C PRO A 22 -10.96 10.08 -0.05
N ALA A 23 -12.08 10.76 0.18
CA ALA A 23 -12.22 11.67 1.31
C ALA A 23 -12.12 10.93 2.66
N ASN A 24 -12.70 9.72 2.74
CA ASN A 24 -12.63 8.90 3.96
C ASN A 24 -11.24 8.34 4.18
N ALA A 25 -10.54 7.95 3.11
CA ALA A 25 -9.15 7.51 3.18
C ALA A 25 -8.25 8.65 3.68
N TYR A 26 -8.41 9.84 3.12
CA TYR A 26 -7.67 11.02 3.58
C TYR A 26 -7.94 11.29 5.07
N ALA A 27 -9.21 11.29 5.47
CA ALA A 27 -9.58 11.50 6.88
C ALA A 27 -8.95 10.44 7.80
N ALA A 28 -8.89 9.19 7.35
CA ALA A 28 -8.26 8.11 8.10
C ALA A 28 -6.75 8.38 8.30
N THR A 29 -6.05 8.86 7.28
CA THR A 29 -4.62 9.20 7.40
C THR A 29 -4.40 10.34 8.40
N GLN A 30 -5.34 11.26 8.54
CA GLN A 30 -5.26 12.33 9.55
C GLN A 30 -5.45 11.80 10.98
N ARG A 31 -5.97 10.57 11.12
CA ARG A 31 -6.13 9.89 12.42
C ARG A 31 -5.07 8.81 12.67
N GLY A 32 -4.07 8.70 11.80
CA GLY A 32 -2.95 7.78 11.99
C GLY A 32 -2.91 6.58 11.06
N ALA A 33 -3.88 6.39 10.16
CA ALA A 33 -3.78 5.38 9.12
C ALA A 33 -2.64 5.72 8.15
N LEU A 34 -2.06 4.70 7.53
CA LEU A 34 -0.92 4.85 6.63
C LEU A 34 -1.34 4.52 5.19
N LEU A 35 -1.17 5.50 4.32
CA LEU A 35 -1.43 5.34 2.89
C LEU A 35 -0.18 4.77 2.20
N VAL A 36 -0.34 3.67 1.48
CA VAL A 36 0.74 3.00 0.76
C VAL A 36 0.44 3.03 -0.73
N ASP A 37 1.29 3.70 -1.48
CA ASP A 37 1.17 3.83 -2.93
C ASP A 37 1.96 2.71 -3.60
N ILE A 38 1.25 1.82 -4.30
CA ILE A 38 1.85 0.68 -5.00
C ILE A 38 1.99 0.90 -6.50
N ARG A 39 1.72 2.12 -6.98
CA ARG A 39 1.84 2.43 -8.41
C ARG A 39 3.29 2.34 -8.87
N PRO A 40 3.51 1.91 -10.13
CA PRO A 40 4.85 1.99 -10.72
C PRO A 40 5.29 3.45 -10.91
N GLU A 41 6.59 3.64 -11.01
CA GLU A 41 7.19 4.98 -11.10
C GLU A 41 6.62 5.81 -12.24
N PHE A 42 6.38 5.20 -13.41
CA PHE A 42 5.90 5.97 -14.57
C PHE A 42 4.52 6.59 -14.31
N GLN A 43 3.65 5.89 -13.55
CA GLN A 43 2.33 6.44 -13.17
C GLN A 43 2.48 7.57 -12.16
N ARG A 44 3.36 7.39 -11.16
CA ARG A 44 3.60 8.43 -10.16
C ARG A 44 4.21 9.68 -10.78
N ARG A 45 5.11 9.50 -11.74
CA ARG A 45 5.73 10.62 -12.47
C ARG A 45 4.73 11.36 -13.34
N ARG A 46 3.86 10.63 -14.02
CA ARG A 46 2.82 11.19 -14.89
C ARG A 46 1.77 11.99 -14.12
N ASP A 47 1.31 11.44 -12.99
CA ASP A 47 0.11 11.90 -12.31
C ASP A 47 0.38 12.56 -10.94
N GLY A 48 1.61 12.56 -10.46
CA GLY A 48 1.96 13.09 -9.15
C GLY A 48 1.83 12.06 -8.03
N GLN A 49 2.27 12.43 -6.84
CA GLN A 49 2.25 11.59 -5.66
C GLN A 49 1.44 12.24 -4.54
N VAL A 50 0.78 11.41 -3.74
CA VAL A 50 0.06 11.89 -2.56
C VAL A 50 1.09 12.24 -1.47
N PRO A 51 1.06 13.49 -0.95
CA PRO A 51 1.98 13.88 0.13
C PRO A 51 1.84 12.95 1.35
N GLY A 52 2.96 12.49 1.86
CA GLY A 52 2.99 11.59 3.01
C GLY A 52 2.74 10.12 2.73
N ALA A 53 2.38 9.75 1.50
CA ALA A 53 2.20 8.35 1.14
C ALA A 53 3.54 7.61 1.18
N ILE A 54 3.51 6.38 1.69
CA ILE A 54 4.66 5.49 1.69
C ILE A 54 4.69 4.79 0.32
N ILE A 55 5.83 4.86 -0.36
CA ILE A 55 5.99 4.22 -1.67
C ILE A 55 6.54 2.82 -1.47
N VAL A 56 5.77 1.81 -1.87
CA VAL A 56 6.19 0.41 -1.86
C VAL A 56 5.73 -0.24 -3.16
N GLU A 57 6.66 -0.84 -3.88
CA GLU A 57 6.30 -1.56 -5.10
C GLU A 57 5.44 -2.79 -4.77
N ARG A 58 4.45 -3.07 -5.64
CA ARG A 58 3.49 -4.15 -5.40
C ARG A 58 4.18 -5.50 -5.13
N ASN A 59 5.25 -5.81 -5.85
CA ASN A 59 5.97 -7.08 -5.73
C ASN A 59 6.80 -7.21 -4.43
N HIS A 60 6.92 -6.14 -3.66
CA HIS A 60 7.61 -6.14 -2.36
C HIS A 60 6.65 -5.90 -1.18
N LEU A 61 5.38 -5.68 -1.44
CA LEU A 61 4.43 -5.14 -0.46
C LEU A 61 4.34 -5.99 0.80
N GLU A 62 4.13 -7.29 0.64
CA GLU A 62 3.97 -8.21 1.78
C GLU A 62 5.18 -8.19 2.71
N TRP A 63 6.37 -8.17 2.12
CA TRP A 63 7.62 -8.20 2.89
C TRP A 63 7.94 -6.86 3.55
N ARG A 64 7.45 -5.76 3.02
CA ARG A 64 7.63 -4.43 3.62
C ARG A 64 6.64 -4.15 4.74
N LEU A 65 5.44 -4.71 4.68
CA LEU A 65 4.36 -4.40 5.62
C LEU A 65 4.13 -5.44 6.70
N HIS A 66 4.61 -6.68 6.52
CA HIS A 66 4.38 -7.71 7.52
C HIS A 66 5.35 -7.55 8.71
N PRO A 67 4.85 -7.51 9.96
CA PRO A 67 5.69 -7.25 11.13
C PRO A 67 6.72 -8.35 11.40
N ASP A 68 6.52 -9.57 10.90
CA ASP A 68 7.45 -10.69 11.08
C ASP A 68 8.54 -10.71 9.99
N SER A 69 8.47 -9.82 9.00
CA SER A 69 9.44 -9.79 7.92
C SER A 69 10.72 -9.07 8.33
N ALA A 70 11.86 -9.66 8.00
CA ALA A 70 13.16 -9.00 8.18
C ALA A 70 13.31 -7.77 7.26
N ALA A 71 12.53 -7.73 6.18
CA ALA A 71 12.53 -6.63 5.20
C ALA A 71 11.43 -5.59 5.46
N ARG A 72 10.81 -5.62 6.63
CA ARG A 72 9.74 -4.68 6.97
C ARG A 72 10.23 -3.24 7.09
N ILE A 73 9.36 -2.30 6.77
CA ILE A 73 9.60 -0.88 7.06
C ILE A 73 9.35 -0.59 8.56
N PRO A 74 9.93 0.49 9.10
CA PRO A 74 9.76 0.82 10.52
C PRO A 74 8.30 0.98 10.96
N GLU A 75 7.42 1.43 10.06
CA GLU A 75 6.01 1.62 10.34
C GLU A 75 5.23 0.30 10.51
N ALA A 76 5.79 -0.83 10.07
CA ALA A 76 5.17 -2.15 10.19
C ALA A 76 5.38 -2.72 11.60
N THR A 77 4.72 -2.09 12.59
CA THR A 77 4.93 -2.33 14.01
C THR A 77 4.10 -3.49 14.58
N GLY A 78 3.07 -3.94 13.86
CA GLY A 78 2.20 -5.02 14.33
C GLY A 78 1.04 -5.28 13.40
N ALA A 79 0.15 -6.19 13.81
CA ALA A 79 -0.99 -6.62 13.00
C ALA A 79 -2.13 -5.59 12.97
N ASP A 80 -2.10 -4.59 13.85
CA ASP A 80 -3.18 -3.62 14.01
C ASP A 80 -2.98 -2.33 13.22
N VAL A 81 -1.90 -2.21 12.47
CA VAL A 81 -1.65 -1.04 11.63
C VAL A 81 -2.75 -0.94 10.57
N GLU A 82 -3.31 0.25 10.40
CA GLU A 82 -4.33 0.50 9.39
C GLU A 82 -3.64 0.89 8.08
N TRP A 83 -3.47 -0.10 7.20
CA TRP A 83 -2.86 0.09 5.90
C TRP A 83 -3.93 0.40 4.86
N ILE A 84 -3.77 1.50 4.15
CA ILE A 84 -4.67 1.91 3.05
C ILE A 84 -3.86 1.86 1.76
N VAL A 85 -4.15 0.89 0.90
CA VAL A 85 -3.40 0.69 -0.35
C VAL A 85 -3.99 1.54 -1.46
N LEU A 86 -3.12 2.24 -2.19
CA LEU A 86 -3.49 3.09 -3.32
C LEU A 86 -2.84 2.58 -4.60
N CYS A 87 -3.64 2.38 -5.63
CA CYS A 87 -3.16 2.14 -6.98
C CYS A 87 -3.77 3.17 -7.95
N ASP A 88 -3.67 2.95 -9.26
CA ASP A 88 -4.13 3.94 -10.24
C ASP A 88 -5.67 4.04 -10.29
N GLU A 89 -6.35 2.89 -10.39
CA GLU A 89 -7.80 2.84 -10.62
C GLU A 89 -8.58 2.05 -9.56
N GLY A 90 -7.92 1.51 -8.56
CA GLY A 90 -8.58 0.78 -7.47
C GLY A 90 -8.80 -0.71 -7.73
N TYR A 91 -8.17 -1.30 -8.74
CA TYR A 91 -8.23 -2.74 -9.00
C TYR A 91 -7.13 -3.51 -8.28
N ALA A 92 -5.87 -3.25 -8.63
CA ALA A 92 -4.72 -3.93 -8.03
C ALA A 92 -4.66 -3.74 -6.51
N SER A 93 -5.06 -2.58 -6.01
CA SER A 93 -5.08 -2.30 -4.58
C SER A 93 -6.04 -3.18 -3.80
N SER A 94 -7.17 -3.55 -4.41
CA SER A 94 -8.13 -4.48 -3.80
C SER A 94 -7.52 -5.87 -3.59
N LEU A 95 -6.83 -6.38 -4.61
CA LEU A 95 -6.16 -7.68 -4.52
C LEU A 95 -5.03 -7.63 -3.49
N ALA A 96 -4.25 -6.56 -3.50
CA ALA A 96 -3.16 -6.37 -2.55
C ALA A 96 -3.66 -6.31 -1.10
N ALA A 97 -4.70 -5.53 -0.83
CA ALA A 97 -5.29 -5.42 0.51
C ALA A 97 -5.84 -6.76 0.99
N ALA A 98 -6.48 -7.53 0.11
CA ALA A 98 -7.00 -8.86 0.45
C ALA A 98 -5.88 -9.82 0.83
N VAL A 99 -4.74 -9.78 0.13
CA VAL A 99 -3.55 -10.57 0.47
C VAL A 99 -3.03 -10.18 1.85
N LEU A 100 -2.95 -8.89 2.14
CA LEU A 100 -2.50 -8.41 3.45
C LEU A 100 -3.42 -8.90 4.57
N GLN A 101 -4.74 -8.89 4.36
CA GLN A 101 -5.68 -9.45 5.33
C GLN A 101 -5.47 -10.95 5.55
N ALA A 102 -5.24 -11.71 4.46
CA ALA A 102 -4.97 -13.14 4.54
C ALA A 102 -3.68 -13.44 5.33
N LEU A 103 -2.75 -12.50 5.38
CA LEU A 103 -1.51 -12.58 6.15
C LEU A 103 -1.67 -12.09 7.60
N GLY A 104 -2.88 -11.79 8.03
CA GLY A 104 -3.17 -11.36 9.40
C GLY A 104 -3.20 -9.85 9.63
N LEU A 105 -2.98 -9.04 8.60
CA LEU A 105 -3.09 -7.59 8.69
C LEU A 105 -4.55 -7.19 8.46
N ARG A 106 -5.37 -7.45 9.45
CA ARG A 106 -6.84 -7.41 9.36
C ARG A 106 -7.42 -6.03 9.08
N ARG A 107 -6.66 -4.95 9.33
CA ARG A 107 -7.11 -3.58 9.08
C ARG A 107 -6.65 -3.03 7.73
N ALA A 108 -6.10 -3.90 6.88
CA ALA A 108 -5.72 -3.50 5.53
C ALA A 108 -6.97 -3.27 4.69
N THR A 109 -6.95 -2.19 3.92
CA THR A 109 -8.00 -1.84 2.95
C THR A 109 -7.39 -1.04 1.81
N ASP A 110 -8.22 -0.49 0.93
CA ASP A 110 -7.75 0.28 -0.22
C ASP A 110 -8.66 1.47 -0.53
N VAL A 111 -8.23 2.29 -1.48
CA VAL A 111 -8.97 3.47 -1.94
C VAL A 111 -9.82 3.10 -3.15
N ILE A 112 -11.14 3.29 -3.04
CA ILE A 112 -12.07 3.08 -4.16
C ILE A 112 -11.70 4.04 -5.30
N GLY A 113 -11.54 3.48 -6.51
CA GLY A 113 -11.22 4.25 -7.69
C GLY A 113 -9.76 4.73 -7.79
N GLY A 114 -8.94 4.46 -6.78
CA GLY A 114 -7.51 4.75 -6.79
C GLY A 114 -7.15 6.21 -6.91
N LEU A 115 -5.98 6.48 -7.51
CA LEU A 115 -5.50 7.87 -7.69
C LEU A 115 -6.43 8.71 -8.56
N ARG A 116 -7.07 8.10 -9.54
CA ARG A 116 -7.99 8.84 -10.42
C ARG A 116 -9.16 9.41 -9.65
N ALA A 117 -9.77 8.61 -8.77
CA ALA A 117 -10.84 9.07 -7.89
C ALA A 117 -10.32 10.07 -6.84
N TRP A 118 -9.12 9.83 -6.30
CA TRP A 118 -8.45 10.73 -5.37
C TRP A 118 -8.30 12.13 -5.95
N ARG A 119 -7.79 12.21 -7.18
CA ARG A 119 -7.62 13.47 -7.89
C ARG A 119 -8.98 14.13 -8.20
N ALA A 120 -9.94 13.35 -8.68
CA ALA A 120 -11.28 13.87 -9.02
C ALA A 120 -12.00 14.43 -7.77
N ALA A 121 -11.73 13.86 -6.59
CA ALA A 121 -12.28 14.33 -5.33
C ALA A 121 -11.56 15.57 -4.76
N GLY A 122 -10.49 16.04 -5.42
CA GLY A 122 -9.73 17.20 -4.96
C GLY A 122 -8.87 16.94 -3.74
N MET A 123 -8.51 15.69 -3.45
CA MET A 123 -7.64 15.36 -2.32
C MET A 123 -6.19 15.78 -2.60
N PRO A 124 -5.36 15.98 -1.56
CA PRO A 124 -3.99 16.46 -1.74
C PRO A 124 -3.17 15.60 -2.70
N LEU A 125 -2.54 16.25 -3.67
CA LEU A 125 -1.75 15.60 -4.70
C LEU A 125 -0.60 16.52 -5.12
N GLY A 126 0.61 16.00 -5.16
CA GLY A 126 1.78 16.74 -5.61
C GLY A 126 1.82 16.93 -7.13
N PRO A 127 2.74 17.76 -7.62
CA PRO A 127 2.85 18.02 -9.05
C PRO A 127 3.39 16.80 -9.81
N PRO A 128 3.03 16.66 -11.11
CA PRO A 128 3.69 15.67 -11.98
C PRO A 128 5.20 15.89 -12.07
N GLY A 129 5.93 14.83 -12.33
CA GLY A 129 7.38 14.88 -12.56
C GLY A 129 8.25 14.61 -11.36
N GLU A 130 7.76 14.84 -10.16
CA GLU A 130 8.49 14.55 -8.93
C GLU A 130 8.15 13.16 -8.42
N VAL A 131 9.17 12.32 -8.17
CA VAL A 131 8.97 10.98 -7.64
C VAL A 131 9.93 10.70 -6.49
N SER A 132 9.40 10.05 -5.46
CA SER A 132 10.19 9.52 -4.36
C SER A 132 10.62 8.09 -4.67
N ALA A 133 11.74 7.67 -4.10
CA ALA A 133 12.19 6.30 -4.21
C ALA A 133 11.27 5.37 -3.39
N PRO A 134 11.07 4.13 -3.83
CA PRO A 134 10.39 3.14 -3.01
C PRO A 134 11.14 2.84 -1.72
N ARG A 135 10.41 2.43 -0.68
CA ARG A 135 11.03 1.92 0.54
C ARG A 135 11.77 0.62 0.23
N LEU A 136 13.03 0.58 0.58
CA LEU A 136 13.92 -0.55 0.35
C LEU A 136 14.00 -1.43 1.60
N ALA A 137 14.47 -2.67 1.42
CA ALA A 137 14.83 -3.53 2.54
C ALA A 137 16.01 -2.91 3.31
N PRO A 138 16.16 -3.22 4.60
CA PRO A 138 17.36 -2.85 5.34
C PRO A 138 18.61 -3.37 4.64
N GLU A 139 19.68 -2.57 4.66
CA GLU A 139 20.95 -2.98 4.08
C GLU A 139 21.49 -4.25 4.77
N PRO A 140 22.13 -5.17 4.02
CA PRO A 140 22.66 -6.42 4.58
C PRO A 140 23.60 -6.21 5.77
N ASP A 141 24.38 -5.16 5.76
CA ASP A 141 25.35 -4.87 6.82
C ASP A 141 24.70 -4.52 8.16
N SER A 142 23.49 -3.96 8.13
CA SER A 142 22.74 -3.67 9.35
C SER A 142 22.18 -4.93 10.01
N LEU A 143 22.09 -6.03 9.25
CA LEU A 143 21.65 -7.33 9.72
C LEU A 143 22.83 -8.24 10.13
N GLY A 144 24.03 -7.91 9.67
CA GLY A 144 25.22 -8.75 9.85
C GLY A 144 26.03 -8.53 11.12
N SER A 145 25.78 -7.47 11.84
CA SER A 145 26.58 -7.14 13.04
C SER A 145 26.27 -8.01 14.27
N SER A 146 25.25 -8.88 14.20
CA SER A 146 24.91 -9.79 15.29
C SER A 146 25.49 -11.20 15.13
N ILE A 147 26.21 -11.50 14.04
CA ILE A 147 26.78 -12.84 13.78
C ILE A 147 28.29 -12.89 14.13
N GLY A 148 28.87 -11.84 14.60
CA GLY A 148 30.31 -11.74 14.78
C GLY A 148 30.76 -11.91 16.22
N SER A 149 30.45 -12.99 16.91
CA SER A 149 31.19 -13.34 18.10
C SER A 149 30.73 -14.68 18.71
N ALA A 150 30.95 -15.75 17.98
CA ALA A 150 31.05 -17.06 18.60
C ALA A 150 32.35 -17.68 18.08
N ALA A 151 33.43 -17.28 18.66
CA ALA A 151 34.65 -18.05 18.60
C ALA A 151 34.67 -18.98 19.77
#